data_da20d2464a930eac8449c8c1d7b3b90d
#
_entry.id   da20d2464a930eac8449c8c1d7b3b90d
#
_cell.length_a   1.000
_cell.length_b   1.000
_cell.length_c   1.000
_cell.angle_alpha   90.00
_cell.angle_beta   90.00
_cell.angle_gamma   90.00
#
_symmetry.space_group_name_H-M   'P 1'
#
loop_
_entity.id
_entity.type
_entity.pdbx_description
1 polymer ?
#
loop_
_entity_poly.entity_id
_entity_poly.type
_entity_poly.pdbx_seq_one_letter_code
_entity_poly.pdbx_strand_id
1 'polypeptide(L)'
;LGGDQQYLNGDCHHPHISMTDGRYDGKYLFINDKANTRVARIRLDIMKTDKITHIPNVQAIHGLRLQKVPKTNYVFCNAEFVIPQPNDGTDFSLDNSYTMFTAIDAETMDVAWQVIVDGNLDNTDADYTGKYAASTCYNSERAVDLAGTMRNDRDWVVVFNVERIAAGVKAGNFKTIGDSKVPV
;
A
#
# COMPACT_ATOMS: atom_id res chain seq x y z
N LEU A 1 1.31 -13.21 -24.49
CA LEU A 1 1.64 -13.49 -23.09
C LEU A 1 1.26 -14.94 -22.82
N GLY A 2 2.17 -15.74 -22.27
CA GLY A 2 2.04 -17.21 -22.19
C GLY A 2 0.89 -17.68 -21.29
N GLY A 3 0.30 -18.85 -21.61
CA GLY A 3 -0.95 -19.34 -21.04
C GLY A 3 -0.98 -19.61 -19.52
N ASP A 4 0.17 -19.62 -18.83
CA ASP A 4 0.24 -19.87 -17.38
C ASP A 4 0.41 -18.59 -16.56
N GLN A 5 0.21 -17.43 -17.18
CA GLN A 5 0.35 -16.15 -16.50
C GLN A 5 -0.94 -15.76 -15.79
N GLN A 6 -0.81 -15.31 -14.56
CA GLN A 6 -1.90 -14.66 -13.87
C GLN A 6 -2.14 -13.29 -14.48
N TYR A 7 -3.34 -13.08 -14.97
CA TYR A 7 -3.74 -11.79 -15.52
C TYR A 7 -4.14 -10.84 -14.41
N LEU A 8 -3.70 -9.59 -14.56
CA LEU A 8 -4.19 -8.49 -13.75
C LEU A 8 -5.43 -7.93 -14.47
N ASN A 9 -6.57 -7.92 -13.82
CA ASN A 9 -7.84 -7.59 -14.43
C ASN A 9 -8.73 -6.67 -13.59
N GLY A 10 -8.17 -6.10 -12.53
CA GLY A 10 -8.89 -5.31 -11.55
C GLY A 10 -8.44 -3.86 -11.45
N ASP A 11 -8.33 -3.15 -12.56
CA ASP A 11 -7.95 -1.74 -12.58
C ASP A 11 -6.50 -1.53 -12.09
N CYS A 12 -5.55 -1.71 -13.00
CA CYS A 12 -4.12 -1.62 -12.69
C CYS A 12 -3.65 -0.17 -12.62
N HIS A 13 -3.00 0.17 -11.52
CA HIS A 13 -2.53 1.52 -11.22
C HIS A 13 -1.04 1.55 -10.86
N HIS A 14 -0.46 2.75 -10.96
CA HIS A 14 0.83 3.13 -10.39
C HIS A 14 1.98 2.14 -10.69
N PRO A 15 2.34 1.93 -11.97
CA PRO A 15 3.48 1.09 -12.30
C PRO A 15 4.80 1.78 -11.92
N HIS A 16 5.71 1.02 -11.31
CA HIS A 16 7.03 1.50 -10.93
C HIS A 16 8.13 0.49 -11.26
N ILE A 17 9.24 0.99 -11.80
CA ILE A 17 10.42 0.18 -12.12
C ILE A 17 11.36 0.14 -10.92
N SER A 18 11.94 -1.03 -10.64
CA SER A 18 12.88 -1.26 -9.54
C SER A 18 14.12 -0.37 -9.62
N MET A 19 14.73 -0.18 -8.47
CA MET A 19 15.89 0.68 -8.30
C MET A 19 17.03 -0.08 -7.63
N THR A 20 18.25 0.19 -8.09
CA THR A 20 19.49 -0.24 -7.43
C THR A 20 20.35 1.00 -7.18
N ASP A 21 20.83 1.18 -5.97
CA ASP A 21 21.63 2.34 -5.55
C ASP A 21 21.00 3.69 -5.93
N GLY A 22 19.70 3.79 -5.78
CA GLY A 22 18.94 4.98 -6.14
C GLY A 22 18.75 5.20 -7.65
N ARG A 23 19.15 4.25 -8.48
CA ARG A 23 18.99 4.29 -9.95
C ARG A 23 18.04 3.20 -10.42
N TYR A 24 17.26 3.49 -11.46
CA TYR A 24 16.43 2.48 -12.10
C TYR A 24 17.30 1.45 -12.80
N ASP A 25 17.21 0.20 -12.36
CA ASP A 25 17.97 -0.91 -12.93
C ASP A 25 17.20 -1.64 -14.05
N GLY A 26 15.90 -1.36 -14.19
CA GLY A 26 15.05 -1.97 -15.23
C GLY A 26 14.81 -3.46 -15.07
N LYS A 27 15.07 -4.04 -13.89
CA LYS A 27 14.93 -5.47 -13.67
C LYS A 27 13.49 -5.90 -13.45
N TYR A 28 12.77 -5.15 -12.63
CA TYR A 28 11.38 -5.44 -12.27
C TYR A 28 10.48 -4.24 -12.48
N LEU A 29 9.27 -4.52 -12.89
CA LEU A 29 8.13 -3.60 -12.80
C LEU A 29 7.19 -4.10 -11.71
N PHE A 30 6.80 -3.21 -10.81
CA PHE A 30 5.76 -3.45 -9.82
C PHE A 30 4.52 -2.68 -10.22
N ILE A 31 3.35 -3.32 -10.08
CA ILE A 31 2.07 -2.73 -10.43
C ILE A 31 0.99 -3.27 -9.49
N ASN A 32 0.07 -2.44 -9.07
CA ASN A 32 -1.09 -2.90 -8.31
C ASN A 32 -2.24 -3.32 -9.24
N ASP A 33 -3.07 -4.18 -8.71
CA ASP A 33 -4.35 -4.62 -9.27
C ASP A 33 -5.41 -4.27 -8.22
N LYS A 34 -6.00 -3.08 -8.36
CA LYS A 34 -6.79 -2.38 -7.34
C LYS A 34 -7.93 -3.23 -6.79
N ALA A 35 -8.82 -3.67 -7.66
CA ALA A 35 -10.03 -4.38 -7.27
C ALA A 35 -9.77 -5.78 -6.71
N ASN A 36 -8.65 -6.39 -7.05
CA ASN A 36 -8.26 -7.71 -6.54
C ASN A 36 -7.29 -7.64 -5.35
N THR A 37 -7.00 -6.45 -4.84
CA THR A 37 -6.12 -6.22 -3.69
C THR A 37 -4.78 -6.92 -3.79
N ARG A 38 -4.13 -6.85 -4.94
CA ARG A 38 -2.85 -7.52 -5.20
C ARG A 38 -1.83 -6.59 -5.82
N VAL A 39 -0.57 -6.90 -5.54
CA VAL A 39 0.58 -6.28 -6.20
C VAL A 39 1.33 -7.35 -6.97
N ALA A 40 1.60 -7.08 -8.24
CA ALA A 40 2.38 -7.97 -9.09
C ALA A 40 3.79 -7.43 -9.29
N ARG A 41 4.75 -8.35 -9.36
CA ARG A 41 6.11 -8.10 -9.83
C ARG A 41 6.31 -8.76 -11.18
N ILE A 42 6.74 -7.98 -12.17
CA ILE A 42 6.96 -8.41 -13.54
C ILE A 42 8.45 -8.32 -13.84
N ARG A 43 9.03 -9.40 -14.33
CA ARG A 43 10.39 -9.42 -14.84
C ARG A 43 10.44 -8.81 -16.22
N LEU A 44 11.18 -7.71 -16.38
CA LEU A 44 11.27 -6.97 -17.63
C LEU A 44 12.14 -7.65 -18.69
N ASP A 45 13.10 -8.46 -18.28
CA ASP A 45 13.96 -9.21 -19.20
C ASP A 45 13.21 -10.30 -20.00
N ILE A 46 12.15 -10.84 -19.44
CA ILE A 46 11.32 -11.89 -20.07
C ILE A 46 9.85 -11.47 -20.21
N MET A 47 9.49 -10.27 -19.77
CA MET A 47 8.14 -9.71 -19.81
C MET A 47 7.08 -10.65 -19.20
N LYS A 48 7.40 -11.21 -18.02
CA LYS A 48 6.52 -12.15 -17.32
C LYS A 48 6.33 -11.74 -15.86
N THR A 49 5.10 -11.89 -15.36
CA THR A 49 4.82 -11.86 -13.93
C THR A 49 5.51 -13.03 -13.27
N ASP A 50 6.36 -12.76 -12.29
CA ASP A 50 7.06 -13.81 -11.54
C ASP A 50 6.48 -13.99 -10.13
N LYS A 51 5.89 -12.96 -9.54
CA LYS A 51 5.22 -13.04 -8.24
C LYS A 51 4.01 -12.13 -8.16
N ILE A 52 3.01 -12.56 -7.40
CA ILE A 52 1.83 -11.77 -7.03
C ILE A 52 1.64 -11.89 -5.52
N THR A 53 1.43 -10.75 -4.87
CA THR A 53 1.15 -10.65 -3.44
C THR A 53 -0.28 -10.19 -3.25
N HIS A 54 -1.09 -10.97 -2.55
CA HIS A 54 -2.39 -10.53 -2.07
C HIS A 54 -2.20 -9.76 -0.76
N ILE A 55 -2.79 -8.59 -0.68
CA ILE A 55 -2.69 -7.73 0.49
C ILE A 55 -3.82 -8.11 1.46
N PRO A 56 -3.50 -8.63 2.65
CA PRO A 56 -4.52 -9.03 3.62
C PRO A 56 -5.14 -7.82 4.30
N ASN A 57 -6.31 -8.04 4.89
CA ASN A 57 -7.00 -7.09 5.75
C ASN A 57 -7.48 -5.79 5.08
N VAL A 58 -7.55 -5.76 3.75
CA VAL A 58 -7.96 -4.58 2.98
C VAL A 58 -8.91 -4.97 1.85
N GLN A 59 -9.66 -4.00 1.35
CA GLN A 59 -10.60 -4.22 0.23
C GLN A 59 -10.03 -3.76 -1.09
N ALA A 60 -9.61 -2.52 -1.20
CA ALA A 60 -9.06 -1.97 -2.43
C ALA A 60 -7.71 -1.34 -2.13
N ILE A 61 -6.77 -1.49 -3.05
CA ILE A 61 -5.49 -0.80 -2.97
C ILE A 61 -5.40 0.25 -4.08
N HIS A 62 -4.75 1.37 -3.81
CA HIS A 62 -4.66 2.45 -4.77
C HIS A 62 -3.22 2.87 -5.05
N GLY A 63 -2.61 3.66 -4.17
CA GLY A 63 -1.25 4.12 -4.37
C GLY A 63 -0.22 2.99 -4.31
N LEU A 64 0.76 3.04 -5.18
CA LEU A 64 1.94 2.20 -5.13
C LEU A 64 3.19 3.06 -5.27
N ARG A 65 4.22 2.77 -4.49
CA ARG A 65 5.52 3.44 -4.61
C ARG A 65 6.65 2.53 -4.14
N LEU A 66 7.81 2.70 -4.75
CA LEU A 66 9.02 1.97 -4.32
C LEU A 66 9.83 2.81 -3.35
N GLN A 67 10.43 2.15 -2.37
CA GLN A 67 11.55 2.73 -1.64
C GLN A 67 12.69 3.03 -2.63
N LYS A 68 13.29 4.23 -2.55
CA LYS A 68 14.18 4.72 -3.59
C LYS A 68 15.66 4.47 -3.31
N VAL A 69 16.07 4.54 -2.04
CA VAL A 69 17.48 4.45 -1.63
C VAL A 69 17.59 3.62 -0.36
N PRO A 70 18.63 2.83 -0.17
CA PRO A 70 19.76 2.59 -1.08
C PRO A 70 19.39 1.75 -2.30
N LYS A 71 18.29 1.03 -2.25
CA LYS A 71 17.70 0.25 -3.33
C LYS A 71 16.22 0.03 -3.03
N THR A 72 15.48 -0.55 -3.93
CA THR A 72 14.12 -1.00 -3.66
C THR A 72 14.14 -2.17 -2.68
N ASN A 73 13.99 -1.89 -1.38
CA ASN A 73 13.81 -2.90 -0.34
C ASN A 73 12.32 -3.16 -0.09
N TYR A 74 11.52 -2.09 -0.09
CA TYR A 74 10.07 -2.17 0.07
C TYR A 74 9.34 -1.60 -1.13
N VAL A 75 8.23 -2.25 -1.44
CA VAL A 75 7.16 -1.71 -2.27
C VAL A 75 6.05 -1.28 -1.32
N PHE A 76 5.74 -0.01 -1.30
CA PHE A 76 4.66 0.54 -0.49
C PHE A 76 3.37 0.56 -1.29
N CYS A 77 2.29 0.15 -0.69
CA CYS A 77 0.96 0.41 -1.21
C CYS A 77 0.01 0.84 -0.09
N ASN A 78 -0.96 1.62 -0.44
CA ASN A 78 -2.03 1.99 0.46
C ASN A 78 -3.36 1.38 0.01
N ALA A 79 -4.29 1.30 0.93
CA ALA A 79 -5.60 0.76 0.71
C ALA A 79 -6.67 1.79 1.05
N GLU A 80 -7.85 1.60 0.47
CA GLU A 80 -8.99 2.47 0.75
C GLU A 80 -9.71 2.05 2.05
N PHE A 81 -9.76 0.74 2.35
CA PHE A 81 -10.49 0.23 3.50
C PHE A 81 -9.79 -0.93 4.17
N VAL A 82 -9.96 -1.04 5.48
CA VAL A 82 -9.52 -2.18 6.30
C VAL A 82 -10.66 -3.17 6.48
N ILE A 83 -10.36 -4.45 6.44
CA ILE A 83 -11.30 -5.53 6.72
C ILE A 83 -10.89 -6.25 8.03
N PRO A 84 -11.79 -6.52 8.97
CA PRO A 84 -13.18 -6.07 9.00
C PRO A 84 -13.30 -4.58 9.33
N GLN A 85 -14.26 -3.92 8.70
CA GLN A 85 -14.60 -2.54 9.05
C GLN A 85 -15.41 -2.52 10.36
N PRO A 86 -15.40 -1.43 11.12
CA PRO A 86 -16.30 -1.25 12.25
C PRO A 86 -17.78 -1.24 11.87
N ASN A 87 -18.06 -1.04 10.60
CA ASN A 87 -19.39 -1.09 9.98
C ASN A 87 -19.36 -2.03 8.75
N ASP A 88 -20.47 -2.15 8.06
CA ASP A 88 -20.62 -3.03 6.90
C ASP A 88 -19.91 -2.53 5.62
N GLY A 89 -19.09 -1.51 5.71
CA GLY A 89 -18.38 -0.89 4.59
C GLY A 89 -19.21 0.07 3.77
N THR A 90 -20.45 0.32 4.14
CA THR A 90 -21.34 1.30 3.50
C THR A 90 -21.36 2.65 4.20
N ASP A 91 -20.93 2.70 5.44
CA ASP A 91 -20.77 3.91 6.22
C ASP A 91 -19.44 4.56 5.92
N PHE A 92 -19.47 5.56 5.09
CA PHE A 92 -18.33 6.43 4.78
C PHE A 92 -18.19 7.59 5.76
N SER A 93 -18.79 7.47 6.95
CA SER A 93 -18.54 8.46 7.99
C SER A 93 -17.08 8.43 8.39
N LEU A 94 -16.53 9.59 8.71
CA LEU A 94 -15.13 9.73 9.10
C LEU A 94 -14.76 9.01 10.37
N ASP A 95 -15.72 8.88 11.26
CA ASP A 95 -15.51 8.21 12.54
C ASP A 95 -15.19 6.73 12.37
N ASN A 96 -15.43 6.17 11.18
CA ASN A 96 -15.23 4.75 10.86
C ASN A 96 -14.34 4.51 9.62
N SER A 97 -13.66 5.52 9.14
CA SER A 97 -12.80 5.40 7.94
C SER A 97 -11.38 5.10 8.32
N TYR A 98 -11.03 3.82 8.30
CA TYR A 98 -9.66 3.36 8.48
C TYR A 98 -9.13 2.75 7.19
N THR A 99 -7.86 2.95 6.97
CA THR A 99 -7.12 2.40 5.84
C THR A 99 -5.81 1.79 6.30
N MET A 100 -5.09 1.17 5.38
CA MET A 100 -3.77 0.62 5.66
C MET A 100 -2.72 1.10 4.69
N PHE A 101 -1.59 1.48 5.27
CA PHE A 101 -0.33 1.59 4.56
C PHE A 101 0.42 0.27 4.71
N THR A 102 0.79 -0.34 3.59
CA THR A 102 1.40 -1.68 3.54
C THR A 102 2.79 -1.60 2.95
N ALA A 103 3.76 -2.26 3.58
CA ALA A 103 5.08 -2.51 3.03
C ALA A 103 5.21 -3.96 2.61
N ILE A 104 5.62 -4.17 1.38
CA ILE A 104 5.92 -5.47 0.79
C ILE A 104 7.43 -5.56 0.60
N ASP A 105 8.05 -6.64 1.06
CA ASP A 105 9.46 -6.91 0.75
C ASP A 105 9.61 -7.12 -0.75
N ALA A 106 10.44 -6.31 -1.39
CA ALA A 106 10.56 -6.32 -2.85
C ALA A 106 11.25 -7.57 -3.41
N GLU A 107 12.01 -8.30 -2.58
CA GLU A 107 12.70 -9.52 -2.98
C GLU A 107 11.82 -10.75 -2.82
N THR A 108 11.22 -10.92 -1.64
CA THR A 108 10.36 -12.08 -1.35
C THR A 108 8.94 -11.89 -1.85
N MET A 109 8.48 -10.67 -2.00
CA MET A 109 7.10 -10.28 -2.26
C MET A 109 6.13 -10.68 -1.13
N ASP A 110 6.63 -10.88 0.08
CA ASP A 110 5.79 -11.06 1.25
C ASP A 110 5.42 -9.69 1.84
N VAL A 111 4.23 -9.60 2.42
CA VAL A 111 3.85 -8.40 3.19
C VAL A 111 4.69 -8.37 4.46
N ALA A 112 5.57 -7.37 4.56
CA ALA A 112 6.48 -7.24 5.68
C ALA A 112 5.78 -6.66 6.93
N TRP A 113 4.93 -5.66 6.74
CA TRP A 113 4.17 -5.02 7.81
C TRP A 113 3.08 -4.10 7.23
N GLN A 114 2.12 -3.77 8.08
CA GLN A 114 1.04 -2.82 7.78
C GLN A 114 0.93 -1.79 8.91
N VAL A 115 0.40 -0.61 8.60
CA VAL A 115 0.06 0.44 9.58
C VAL A 115 -1.37 0.88 9.33
N ILE A 116 -2.20 0.81 10.37
CA ILE A 116 -3.57 1.35 10.33
C ILE A 116 -3.49 2.87 10.42
N VAL A 117 -4.20 3.53 9.53
CA VAL A 117 -4.29 4.99 9.46
C VAL A 117 -5.75 5.39 9.48
N ASP A 118 -6.07 6.42 10.23
CA ASP A 118 -7.38 7.06 10.20
C ASP A 118 -7.54 7.84 8.89
N GLY A 119 -8.70 7.67 8.24
CA GLY A 119 -9.02 8.30 6.96
C GLY A 119 -8.74 7.44 5.73
N ASN A 120 -8.74 8.05 4.56
CA ASN A 120 -8.60 7.38 3.27
C ASN A 120 -7.28 7.75 2.59
N LEU A 121 -6.36 6.82 2.52
CA LEU A 121 -5.09 7.04 1.82
C LEU A 121 -5.27 6.92 0.30
N ASP A 122 -4.67 7.85 -0.43
CA ASP A 122 -4.72 7.89 -1.89
C ASP A 122 -3.33 7.68 -2.49
N ASN A 123 -2.58 8.73 -2.69
CA ASN A 123 -1.27 8.65 -3.31
C ASN A 123 -0.17 8.45 -2.26
N THR A 124 0.90 7.80 -2.67
CA THR A 124 2.03 7.50 -1.79
C THR A 124 3.35 7.89 -2.42
N ASP A 125 4.30 8.32 -1.62
CA ASP A 125 5.67 8.57 -2.05
C ASP A 125 6.68 8.10 -1.00
N ALA A 126 7.92 7.96 -1.41
CA ALA A 126 9.03 7.57 -0.55
C ALA A 126 10.21 8.54 -0.75
N ASP A 127 10.86 8.88 0.35
CA ASP A 127 12.00 9.79 0.30
C ASP A 127 13.26 9.12 -0.27
N TYR A 128 14.22 9.95 -0.67
CA TYR A 128 15.47 9.46 -1.22
C TYR A 128 16.44 8.88 -0.19
N THR A 129 16.17 9.05 1.10
CA THR A 129 17.02 8.46 2.15
C THR A 129 16.59 7.05 2.55
N GLY A 130 15.40 6.63 2.13
CA GLY A 130 14.80 5.35 2.53
C GLY A 130 14.26 5.32 3.97
N LYS A 131 14.28 6.46 4.67
CA LYS A 131 13.82 6.56 6.06
C LYS A 131 12.34 6.82 6.19
N TYR A 132 11.77 7.54 5.23
CA TYR A 132 10.41 8.01 5.29
C TYR A 132 9.63 7.60 4.06
N ALA A 133 8.36 7.37 4.26
CA ALA A 133 7.34 7.34 3.24
C ALA A 133 6.22 8.29 3.66
N ALA A 134 5.42 8.75 2.71
CA ALA A 134 4.29 9.61 2.99
C ALA A 134 3.11 9.22 2.11
N SER A 135 1.91 9.45 2.59
CA SER A 135 0.69 9.28 1.81
C SER A 135 -0.26 10.44 2.05
N THR A 136 -0.92 10.88 1.00
CA THR A 136 -2.04 11.81 1.12
C THR A 136 -3.23 11.09 1.70
N CYS A 137 -3.93 11.75 2.61
CA CYS A 137 -5.17 11.28 3.16
C CYS A 137 -6.27 12.28 2.79
N TYR A 138 -7.23 11.84 1.99
CA TYR A 138 -8.34 12.67 1.58
C TYR A 138 -9.62 12.16 2.25
N ASN A 139 -10.19 12.98 3.08
CA ASN A 139 -11.43 12.69 3.80
C ASN A 139 -12.61 13.51 3.28
N SER A 140 -12.32 14.65 2.69
CA SER A 140 -13.34 15.57 2.16
C SER A 140 -14.22 14.95 1.09
N GLU A 141 -13.68 14.07 0.25
CA GLU A 141 -14.44 13.41 -0.82
C GLU A 141 -15.46 12.39 -0.30
N ARG A 142 -15.35 11.99 0.96
CA ARG A 142 -16.30 11.05 1.59
C ARG A 142 -17.51 11.70 2.20
N ALA A 143 -17.55 13.01 2.24
CA ALA A 143 -18.69 13.72 2.73
C ALA A 143 -19.85 13.63 1.72
N VAL A 144 -20.96 13.07 2.15
CA VAL A 144 -22.16 12.91 1.32
C VAL A 144 -23.02 14.17 1.24
N ASP A 145 -22.73 15.16 2.06
CA ASP A 145 -23.42 16.45 2.09
C ASP A 145 -22.52 17.58 2.54
N LEU A 146 -22.99 18.82 2.41
CA LEU A 146 -22.25 20.00 2.81
C LEU A 146 -21.92 20.01 4.31
N ALA A 147 -22.84 19.54 5.15
CA ALA A 147 -22.62 19.49 6.59
C ALA A 147 -21.52 18.48 6.95
N GLY A 148 -21.47 17.35 6.26
CA GLY A 148 -20.39 16.37 6.36
C GLY A 148 -19.05 16.98 5.92
N THR A 149 -19.02 17.66 4.77
CA THR A 149 -17.81 18.35 4.27
C THR A 149 -17.30 19.38 5.28
N MET A 150 -18.18 20.15 5.90
CA MET A 150 -17.78 21.15 6.88
C MET A 150 -17.32 20.55 8.22
N ARG A 151 -17.77 19.37 8.59
CA ARG A 151 -17.26 18.66 9.76
C ARG A 151 -15.92 18.00 9.49
N ASN A 152 -15.72 17.60 8.25
CA ASN A 152 -14.55 16.89 7.80
C ASN A 152 -13.81 17.68 6.73
N ASP A 153 -13.19 18.71 7.15
CA ASP A 153 -12.39 19.61 6.32
C ASP A 153 -10.90 19.19 6.27
N ARG A 154 -10.56 17.98 6.70
CA ARG A 154 -9.18 17.63 6.96
C ARG A 154 -8.68 16.61 5.96
N ASP A 155 -8.11 17.14 4.91
CA ASP A 155 -7.11 16.40 4.14
C ASP A 155 -5.75 16.63 4.79
N TRP A 156 -4.97 15.58 4.96
CA TRP A 156 -3.64 15.69 5.55
C TRP A 156 -2.63 14.79 4.84
N VAL A 157 -1.39 14.92 5.20
CA VAL A 157 -0.32 14.03 4.79
C VAL A 157 0.12 13.21 5.99
N VAL A 158 0.07 11.90 5.88
CA VAL A 158 0.65 10.99 6.86
C VAL A 158 2.08 10.69 6.48
N VAL A 159 2.99 10.82 7.44
CA VAL A 159 4.41 10.51 7.25
C VAL A 159 4.78 9.30 8.09
N PHE A 160 5.34 8.29 7.44
CA PHE A 160 5.76 7.03 8.04
C PHE A 160 7.27 7.02 8.23
N ASN A 161 7.74 6.82 9.46
CA ASN A 161 9.15 6.56 9.71
C ASN A 161 9.42 5.06 9.48
N VAL A 162 9.80 4.71 8.27
CA VAL A 162 10.00 3.33 7.80
C VAL A 162 11.01 2.57 8.66
N GLU A 163 12.14 3.20 9.00
CA GLU A 163 13.18 2.57 9.82
C GLU A 163 12.65 2.23 11.22
N ARG A 164 11.91 3.15 11.84
CA ARG A 164 11.35 2.96 13.17
C ARG A 164 10.27 1.87 13.18
N ILE A 165 9.42 1.85 12.17
CA ILE A 165 8.38 0.82 12.01
C ILE A 165 9.04 -0.55 11.84
N ALA A 166 9.99 -0.69 10.91
CA ALA A 166 10.69 -1.94 10.67
C ALA A 166 11.45 -2.43 11.92
N ALA A 167 12.08 -1.52 12.68
CA ALA A 167 12.72 -1.85 13.93
C ALA A 167 11.73 -2.33 15.00
N GLY A 168 10.56 -1.69 15.09
CA GLY A 168 9.48 -2.10 16.00
C GLY A 168 8.96 -3.50 15.67
N VAL A 169 8.74 -3.78 14.41
CA VAL A 169 8.31 -5.12 13.93
C VAL A 169 9.37 -6.17 14.27
N LYS A 170 10.64 -5.89 14.02
CA LYS A 170 11.76 -6.78 14.36
C LYS A 170 11.86 -7.03 15.88
N ALA A 171 11.52 -6.05 16.69
CA ALA A 171 11.51 -6.16 18.15
C ALA A 171 10.26 -6.87 18.71
N GLY A 172 9.29 -7.26 17.85
CA GLY A 172 8.04 -7.88 18.27
C GLY A 172 6.97 -6.90 18.77
N ASN A 173 7.15 -5.60 18.54
CA ASN A 173 6.19 -4.55 18.92
C ASN A 173 5.11 -4.37 17.85
N PHE A 174 4.24 -5.34 17.72
CA PHE A 174 3.15 -5.32 16.77
C PHE A 174 1.96 -6.15 17.26
N LYS A 175 0.85 -6.01 16.55
CA LYS A 175 -0.33 -6.88 16.68
C LYS A 175 -0.59 -7.57 15.33
N THR A 176 -1.65 -8.36 15.27
CA THR A 176 -2.18 -8.94 14.04
C THR A 176 -3.69 -8.71 13.98
N ILE A 177 -4.27 -8.75 12.80
CA ILE A 177 -5.71 -8.61 12.59
C ILE A 177 -6.28 -9.96 12.15
N GLY A 178 -7.28 -10.45 12.89
CA GLY A 178 -7.93 -11.73 12.61
C GLY A 178 -6.92 -12.87 12.51
N ASP A 179 -7.03 -13.68 11.46
CA ASP A 179 -6.13 -14.81 11.19
C ASP A 179 -4.87 -14.41 10.40
N SER A 180 -4.72 -13.13 10.07
CA SER A 180 -3.53 -12.62 9.39
C SER A 180 -2.33 -12.71 10.32
N LYS A 181 -1.21 -13.17 9.77
CA LYS A 181 0.08 -13.18 10.49
C LYS A 181 0.92 -11.95 10.21
N VAL A 182 0.39 -11.02 9.44
CA VAL A 182 1.10 -9.79 9.09
C VAL A 182 1.19 -8.88 10.30
N PRO A 183 2.38 -8.37 10.63
CA PRO A 183 2.58 -7.37 11.68
C PRO A 183 1.84 -6.06 11.38
N VAL A 184 1.10 -5.56 12.36
CA VAL A 184 0.32 -4.31 12.26
C VAL A 184 0.61 -3.40 13.47
#